data_91122d423fe046b8e4adfc97ac1a5a3f
#
_entry.id   91122d423fe046b8e4adfc97ac1a5a3f
#
_cell.length_a   1.000
_cell.length_b   1.000
_cell.length_c   1.000
_cell.angle_alpha   90.00
_cell.angle_beta   90.00
_cell.angle_gamma   90.00
#
_symmetry.space_group_name_H-M   'P 1'
#
loop_
_entity.id
_entity.type
_entity.pdbx_description
1 polymer ?
#
loop_
_entity_poly.entity_id
_entity_poly.type
_entity_poly.pdbx_seq_one_letter_code
_entity_poly.pdbx_strand_id
1 'polypeptide(L)'
;ESDLFLGVFNEHEIVGFLVAKRGNFRRIRHSAYIVIGIRHAFQGQGIGTKLFDKLDEWARKNQIKRLELTVETQNTPAINLYEKQGFSIEGIKRKTMLVDGEFVDEYMMAKLYI
;
A
#
# COMPACT_ATOMS: atom_id res chain seq x y z
N GLU A 1 -14.27 0.16 -11.80
CA GLU A 1 -13.80 0.97 -12.57
C GLU A 1 -12.46 1.57 -12.29
N SER A 2 -12.35 2.71 -11.72
CA SER A 2 -11.05 3.31 -11.57
C SER A 2 -10.36 2.97 -10.27
N ASP A 3 -11.04 2.36 -9.33
CA ASP A 3 -10.45 1.99 -8.05
C ASP A 3 -10.41 0.47 -7.93
N LEU A 4 -9.53 0.01 -7.04
CA LEU A 4 -9.39 -1.42 -6.77
C LEU A 4 -9.66 -1.68 -5.30
N PHE A 5 -10.38 -2.74 -5.01
CA PHE A 5 -10.56 -3.20 -3.64
C PHE A 5 -10.39 -4.71 -3.60
N LEU A 6 -9.45 -5.18 -2.77
CA LEU A 6 -9.18 -6.61 -2.60
C LEU A 6 -9.35 -6.98 -1.14
N GLY A 7 -9.96 -8.12 -0.90
CA GLY A 7 -10.09 -8.65 0.44
C GLY A 7 -9.57 -10.07 0.50
N VAL A 8 -8.94 -10.44 1.60
CA VAL A 8 -8.47 -11.80 1.86
C VAL A 8 -9.23 -12.33 3.05
N PHE A 9 -9.83 -13.50 2.88
CA PHE A 9 -10.69 -14.08 3.89
C PHE A 9 -10.10 -15.38 4.42
N ASN A 10 -10.26 -15.60 5.73
CA ASN A 10 -10.03 -16.88 6.35
C ASN A 10 -11.36 -17.31 6.92
N GLU A 11 -11.98 -18.32 6.30
CA GLU A 11 -13.33 -18.72 6.63
C GLU A 11 -14.28 -17.55 6.38
N HIS A 12 -14.84 -16.94 7.43
CA HIS A 12 -15.78 -15.83 7.24
C HIS A 12 -15.23 -14.50 7.70
N GLU A 13 -13.93 -14.45 8.02
CA GLU A 13 -13.32 -13.23 8.51
C GLU A 13 -12.39 -12.63 7.49
N ILE A 14 -12.42 -11.31 7.39
CA ILE A 14 -11.44 -10.63 6.55
C ILE A 14 -10.13 -10.50 7.33
N VAL A 15 -9.05 -11.01 6.76
CA VAL A 15 -7.74 -11.04 7.43
C VAL A 15 -6.72 -10.15 6.73
N GLY A 16 -7.06 -9.63 5.56
CA GLY A 16 -6.21 -8.71 4.84
C GLY A 16 -6.99 -7.98 3.79
N PHE A 17 -6.50 -6.80 3.41
CA PHE A 17 -7.16 -6.04 2.37
C PHE A 17 -6.15 -5.12 1.69
N LEU A 18 -6.50 -4.70 0.49
CA LEU A 18 -5.76 -3.67 -0.22
C LEU A 18 -6.74 -2.81 -0.99
N VAL A 19 -6.61 -1.50 -0.86
CA VAL A 19 -7.40 -0.55 -1.61
C VAL A 19 -6.45 0.31 -2.42
N ALA A 20 -6.77 0.51 -3.69
CA ALA A 20 -6.04 1.45 -4.54
C ALA A 20 -7.01 2.50 -5.02
N LYS A 21 -6.74 3.74 -4.68
CA LYS A 21 -7.61 4.86 -5.04
C LYS A 21 -6.92 5.72 -6.08
N ARG A 22 -7.51 5.73 -7.25
CA ARG A 22 -6.95 6.45 -8.39
C ARG A 22 -7.20 7.95 -8.22
N GLY A 23 -6.27 8.75 -8.73
CA GLY A 23 -6.45 10.20 -8.72
C GLY A 23 -7.66 10.61 -9.54
N ASN A 24 -8.41 11.61 -9.06
CA ASN A 24 -9.66 12.02 -9.68
C ASN A 24 -9.48 12.99 -10.81
N PHE A 25 -8.37 13.72 -10.84
CA PHE A 25 -8.15 14.76 -11.83
C PHE A 25 -7.28 14.22 -12.96
N ARG A 26 -7.46 14.77 -14.14
CA ARG A 26 -6.76 14.31 -15.33
C ARG A 26 -5.25 14.19 -15.12
N ARG A 27 -4.66 15.16 -14.46
CA ARG A 27 -3.20 15.22 -14.29
C ARG A 27 -2.67 14.16 -13.34
N ILE A 28 -3.54 13.53 -12.52
CA ILE A 28 -3.11 12.53 -11.56
C ILE A 28 -3.82 11.20 -11.76
N ARG A 29 -4.49 10.99 -12.90
CA ARG A 29 -5.19 9.73 -13.14
C ARG A 29 -4.25 8.57 -13.38
N HIS A 30 -2.98 8.84 -13.60
CA HIS A 30 -1.94 7.81 -13.73
C HIS A 30 -1.40 7.37 -12.37
N SER A 31 -1.91 7.92 -11.30
CA SER A 31 -1.40 7.69 -9.94
C SER A 31 -2.50 7.11 -9.07
N ALA A 32 -2.14 6.21 -8.18
CA ALA A 32 -3.08 5.66 -7.23
C ALA A 32 -2.45 5.59 -5.85
N TYR A 33 -3.25 5.89 -4.84
CA TYR A 33 -2.83 5.80 -3.45
C TYR A 33 -3.28 4.46 -2.86
N ILE A 34 -2.38 3.80 -2.16
CA ILE A 34 -2.58 2.43 -1.68
C ILE A 34 -2.75 2.42 -0.18
N VAL A 35 -3.76 1.70 0.28
CA VAL A 35 -3.90 1.38 1.69
C VAL A 35 -3.94 -0.14 1.78
N ILE A 36 -3.09 -0.72 2.62
CA ILE A 36 -3.02 -2.17 2.76
C ILE A 36 -2.95 -2.51 4.25
N GLY A 37 -3.67 -3.55 4.64
CA GLY A 37 -3.63 -4.04 6.01
C GLY A 37 -3.70 -5.56 6.01
N ILE A 38 -2.93 -6.18 6.91
CA ILE A 38 -2.94 -7.63 7.11
C ILE A 38 -2.94 -7.86 8.62
N ARG A 39 -3.91 -8.63 9.10
CA ARG A 39 -3.98 -8.94 10.52
C ARG A 39 -2.68 -9.56 10.99
N HIS A 40 -2.25 -9.18 12.18
CA HIS A 40 -0.95 -9.60 12.70
C HIS A 40 -0.77 -11.13 12.65
N ALA A 41 -1.81 -11.87 13.01
CA ALA A 41 -1.73 -13.33 13.06
C ALA A 41 -1.53 -13.96 11.68
N PHE A 42 -1.77 -13.20 10.61
CA PHE A 42 -1.67 -13.71 9.23
C PHE A 42 -0.50 -13.12 8.47
N GLN A 43 0.34 -12.35 9.12
CA GLN A 43 1.53 -11.80 8.48
C GLN A 43 2.58 -12.88 8.28
N GLY A 44 3.46 -12.67 7.31
CA GLY A 44 4.53 -13.63 7.04
C GLY A 44 4.09 -14.88 6.29
N GLN A 45 2.89 -14.88 5.72
CA GLN A 45 2.35 -16.04 5.01
C GLN A 45 2.20 -15.80 3.51
N GLY A 46 2.78 -14.73 3.00
CA GLY A 46 2.72 -14.44 1.57
C GLY A 46 1.47 -13.71 1.12
N ILE A 47 0.60 -13.32 2.04
CA ILE A 47 -0.64 -12.60 1.70
C ILE A 47 -0.31 -11.26 1.05
N GLY A 48 0.66 -10.53 1.63
CA GLY A 48 1.07 -9.25 1.07
C GLY A 48 1.56 -9.38 -0.35
N THR A 49 2.38 -10.38 -0.62
CA THR A 49 2.89 -10.63 -1.96
C THR A 49 1.75 -10.88 -2.94
N LYS A 50 0.78 -11.69 -2.55
CA LYS A 50 -0.37 -11.97 -3.42
C LYS A 50 -1.20 -10.73 -3.68
N LEU A 51 -1.39 -9.90 -2.67
CA LEU A 51 -2.13 -8.64 -2.84
C LEU A 51 -1.39 -7.74 -3.82
N PHE A 52 -0.07 -7.63 -3.72
CA PHE A 52 0.71 -6.79 -4.62
C PHE A 52 0.73 -7.36 -6.04
N ASP A 53 0.71 -8.68 -6.20
CA ASP A 53 0.61 -9.27 -7.54
C ASP A 53 -0.68 -8.84 -8.21
N LYS A 54 -1.80 -8.87 -7.50
CA LYS A 54 -3.07 -8.43 -8.03
C LYS A 54 -3.10 -6.93 -8.30
N LEU A 55 -2.46 -6.17 -7.43
CA LEU A 55 -2.33 -4.74 -7.61
C LEU A 55 -1.57 -4.41 -8.90
N ASP A 56 -0.47 -5.14 -9.15
CA ASP A 56 0.32 -4.91 -10.37
C ASP A 56 -0.51 -5.20 -11.62
N GLU A 57 -1.30 -6.27 -11.61
CA GLU A 57 -2.18 -6.58 -12.74
C GLU A 57 -3.14 -5.43 -13.01
N TRP A 58 -3.79 -4.96 -11.95
CA TRP A 58 -4.74 -3.85 -12.07
C TRP A 58 -4.05 -2.58 -12.58
N ALA A 59 -2.88 -2.28 -12.04
CA ALA A 59 -2.16 -1.07 -12.40
C ALA A 59 -1.80 -1.07 -13.88
N ARG A 60 -1.29 -2.18 -14.38
CA ARG A 60 -0.90 -2.28 -15.78
C ARG A 60 -2.11 -2.22 -16.70
N LYS A 61 -3.20 -2.84 -16.31
CA LYS A 61 -4.42 -2.86 -17.09
C LYS A 61 -5.04 -1.46 -17.18
N ASN A 62 -4.85 -0.64 -16.18
CA ASN A 62 -5.46 0.68 -16.09
C ASN A 62 -4.49 1.82 -16.35
N GLN A 63 -3.30 1.52 -16.90
CA GLN A 63 -2.28 2.51 -17.24
C GLN A 63 -1.87 3.36 -16.05
N ILE A 64 -1.81 2.76 -14.89
CA ILE A 64 -1.26 3.42 -13.72
C ILE A 64 0.26 3.43 -13.87
N LYS A 65 0.86 4.58 -13.63
CA LYS A 65 2.32 4.73 -13.74
C LYS A 65 2.97 4.97 -12.39
N ARG A 66 2.17 5.26 -11.37
CA ARG A 66 2.70 5.58 -10.05
C ARG A 66 1.77 5.05 -8.97
N LEU A 67 2.33 4.31 -8.02
CA LEU A 67 1.63 3.89 -6.80
C LEU A 67 2.30 4.57 -5.62
N GLU A 68 1.49 5.05 -4.67
CA GLU A 68 1.99 5.73 -3.48
C GLU A 68 1.40 5.11 -2.23
N LEU A 69 2.18 5.11 -1.17
CA LEU A 69 1.67 4.74 0.15
C LEU A 69 2.48 5.45 1.22
N THR A 70 1.97 5.41 2.44
CA THR A 70 2.72 5.87 3.60
C THR A 70 2.84 4.73 4.59
N VAL A 71 3.90 4.74 5.37
CA VAL A 71 4.16 3.70 6.36
C VAL A 71 4.90 4.31 7.54
N GLU A 72 4.54 3.90 8.76
CA GLU A 72 5.24 4.38 9.95
C GLU A 72 6.71 4.03 9.86
N THR A 73 7.57 4.97 10.23
CA THR A 73 9.01 4.78 10.09
C THR A 73 9.54 3.62 10.93
N GLN A 74 8.78 3.20 11.94
CA GLN A 74 9.19 2.10 12.82
C GLN A 74 8.68 0.75 12.36
N ASN A 75 7.85 0.71 11.32
CA ASN A 75 7.24 -0.54 10.87
C ASN A 75 8.15 -1.24 9.87
N THR A 76 9.23 -1.81 10.39
CA THR A 76 10.26 -2.45 9.58
C THR A 76 9.71 -3.59 8.70
N PRO A 77 8.85 -4.47 9.20
CA PRO A 77 8.34 -5.55 8.34
C PRO A 77 7.57 -5.01 7.12
N ALA A 78 6.77 -3.96 7.31
CA ALA A 78 6.03 -3.39 6.20
C ALA A 78 6.95 -2.70 5.21
N ILE A 79 7.93 -1.95 5.71
CA ILE A 79 8.90 -1.28 4.84
C ILE A 79 9.63 -2.29 3.99
N ASN A 80 10.07 -3.40 4.60
CA ASN A 80 10.77 -4.45 3.87
C ASN A 80 9.87 -5.06 2.78
N LEU A 81 8.61 -5.30 3.09
CA LEU A 81 7.67 -5.83 2.12
C LEU A 81 7.54 -4.86 0.94
N TYR A 82 7.35 -3.58 1.22
CA TYR A 82 7.16 -2.59 0.16
C TYR A 82 8.40 -2.46 -0.70
N GLU A 83 9.59 -2.49 -0.09
CA GLU A 83 10.83 -2.43 -0.85
C GLU A 83 10.98 -3.63 -1.77
N LYS A 84 10.61 -4.82 -1.29
CA LYS A 84 10.63 -6.02 -2.13
C LYS A 84 9.69 -5.90 -3.30
N GLN A 85 8.60 -5.15 -3.13
CA GLN A 85 7.62 -4.97 -4.19
C GLN A 85 7.97 -3.82 -5.13
N GLY A 86 9.12 -3.21 -4.93
CA GLY A 86 9.61 -2.18 -5.85
C GLY A 86 9.34 -0.76 -5.42
N PHE A 87 8.88 -0.55 -4.20
CA PHE A 87 8.68 0.80 -3.66
C PHE A 87 9.98 1.34 -3.11
N SER A 88 10.17 2.64 -3.21
CA SER A 88 11.31 3.32 -2.60
C SER A 88 10.82 4.54 -1.83
N ILE A 89 11.62 4.94 -0.86
CA ILE A 89 11.29 6.07 0.00
C ILE A 89 11.50 7.36 -0.78
N GLU A 90 10.50 8.24 -0.77
CA GLU A 90 10.60 9.55 -1.42
C GLU A 90 10.65 10.69 -0.42
N GLY A 91 10.27 10.45 0.81
CA GLY A 91 10.31 11.50 1.81
C GLY A 91 9.77 11.04 3.14
N ILE A 92 9.77 11.96 4.10
CA ILE A 92 9.30 11.70 5.46
C ILE A 92 8.26 12.75 5.81
N LYS A 93 7.14 12.30 6.36
CA LYS A 93 6.16 13.17 6.98
C LYS A 93 6.33 13.07 8.48
N ARG A 94 6.50 14.19 9.13
CA ARG A 94 6.76 14.19 10.56
C ARG A 94 5.49 14.40 11.35
N LYS A 95 5.33 13.64 12.45
CA LYS A 95 4.23 13.78 13.41
C LYS A 95 2.86 13.65 12.74
N THR A 96 2.74 12.68 11.85
CA THR A 96 1.49 12.48 11.11
C THR A 96 0.50 11.63 11.86
N MET A 97 0.95 10.84 12.82
CA MET A 97 0.06 9.94 13.55
C MET A 97 0.33 10.05 15.04
N LEU A 98 -0.73 9.90 15.81
CA LEU A 98 -0.63 9.83 17.26
C LEU A 98 -0.93 8.39 17.66
N VAL A 99 0.07 7.70 18.20
CA VAL A 99 -0.05 6.27 18.56
C VAL A 99 0.41 6.12 19.99
N ASP A 100 -0.51 5.64 20.84
CA ASP A 100 -0.23 5.39 22.26
C ASP A 100 0.40 6.60 22.94
N GLY A 101 -0.13 7.78 22.64
CA GLY A 101 0.32 9.02 23.27
C GLY A 101 1.58 9.62 22.70
N GLU A 102 2.14 9.03 21.64
CA GLU A 102 3.36 9.55 21.03
C GLU A 102 3.13 9.86 19.55
N PHE A 103 3.75 10.92 19.08
CA PHE A 103 3.70 11.25 17.67
C PHE A 103 4.67 10.38 16.89
N VAL A 104 4.21 9.89 15.74
CA VAL A 104 4.99 8.99 14.89
C VAL A 104 5.11 9.59 13.51
N ASP A 105 6.29 9.41 12.90
CA ASP A 105 6.55 9.85 11.54
C ASP A 105 6.19 8.75 10.56
N GLU A 106 5.96 9.15 9.31
CA GLU A 106 5.69 8.20 8.23
C GLU A 106 6.62 8.47 7.06
N TYR A 107 7.08 7.39 6.42
CA TYR A 107 7.72 7.50 5.11
C TYR A 107 6.65 7.59 4.02
N MET A 108 6.93 8.42 3.03
CA MET A 108 6.20 8.38 1.76
C MET A 108 6.99 7.47 0.84
N MET A 109 6.34 6.44 0.29
CA MET A 109 6.99 5.51 -0.62
C MET A 109 6.23 5.44 -1.93
N ALA A 110 6.94 5.15 -3.00
CA ALA A 110 6.31 5.08 -4.31
C ALA A 110 6.95 4.01 -5.16
N LYS A 111 6.13 3.47 -6.07
CA LYS A 111 6.57 2.52 -7.09
C LYS A 111 6.18 3.10 -8.44
N LEU A 112 7.13 3.10 -9.37
CA LEU A 112 6.88 3.62 -10.71
C LEU A 112 6.87 2.48 -11.71
N TYR A 113 5.95 2.56 -12.67
CA TYR A 113 5.90 1.64 -13.79
C TYR A 113 6.44 2.35 -15.03
N ILE A 114 7.15 1.60 -15.83
CA ILE A 114 7.73 2.14 -17.07
C ILE A 114 6.69 2.26 -18.17
#